data_9a6c65b23c9f9c7a2b981018204d9376
#
_entry.id   9a6c65b23c9f9c7a2b981018204d9376
#
_cell.length_a   1.000
_cell.length_b   1.000
_cell.length_c   1.000
_cell.angle_alpha   90.00
_cell.angle_beta   90.00
_cell.angle_gamma   90.00
#
_symmetry.space_group_name_H-M   'P 1'
#
loop_
_entity.id
_entity.type
_entity.pdbx_description
1 polymer ?
#
loop_
_entity_poly.entity_id
_entity_poly.type
_entity_poly.pdbx_seq_one_letter_code
_entity_poly.pdbx_strand_id
1 'polypeptide(L)'
;MITFLISLAALVLGYLVYGRFVERIFVPDDRVTPAVAQADGLDYVAMPYWKVFMIQFLNIAGTGPIFGAIMGAKFGPAAYLWIIFGCIFAGAVHDYFVGMLSMRNGGCDLPELVRRYLGGAASKVLLVFAVFLLIMLGTVFVYSPAEILHGISGSTTMWITIIFIYYVVATMLPIDKIIGKIYPLFSFSLLFMAVALMAVLFVKWPALPELWDGVGNMGKAADPASFTDNIFPCLFITIACGAISGFHATQSPLMARCLTSERKGRPIFYGAMITEGLVALVWATVSMWFFYDATQPGYVQIGGTMANGLHTSAPVVVNLVCKDWLGIVGGVLAMLGVVAAPITSGDTAFRSARLIIAQALKLSQRAKKNRLYICVPLFAASFAMLVWQMENPDGFNTIWQYFGWANQTLSVFALWTITVYLVRERKPYVITLVPALFMTCVCTTFFMVSKTALGLPYTVGYGVGATALVVAAVWFVVWMKKSNCKG
;
A
#
# COMPACT_ATOMS: atom_id res chain seq x y z
N MET A 1 -13.53 -12.99 -17.88
CA MET A 1 -12.30 -12.41 -18.53
C MET A 1 -12.50 -11.01 -19.14
N ILE A 2 -13.68 -10.67 -19.61
CA ILE A 2 -13.92 -9.36 -20.27
C ILE A 2 -13.75 -8.21 -19.27
N THR A 3 -14.30 -8.31 -18.06
CA THR A 3 -14.10 -7.32 -17.01
C THR A 3 -12.61 -7.11 -16.70
N PHE A 4 -11.82 -8.19 -16.66
CA PHE A 4 -10.36 -8.09 -16.46
C PHE A 4 -9.68 -7.28 -17.58
N LEU A 5 -10.04 -7.55 -18.86
CA LEU A 5 -9.46 -6.81 -20.00
C LEU A 5 -9.83 -5.33 -19.97
N ILE A 6 -11.10 -5.02 -19.68
CA ILE A 6 -11.57 -3.63 -19.54
C ILE A 6 -10.80 -2.94 -18.40
N SER A 7 -10.61 -3.64 -17.27
CA SER A 7 -9.88 -3.13 -16.11
C SER A 7 -8.42 -2.84 -16.44
N LEU A 8 -7.76 -3.76 -17.15
CA LEU A 8 -6.40 -3.61 -17.62
C LEU A 8 -6.25 -2.37 -18.53
N ALA A 9 -7.13 -2.26 -19.53
CA ALA A 9 -7.15 -1.12 -20.45
C ALA A 9 -7.42 0.20 -19.69
N ALA A 10 -8.34 0.19 -18.73
CA ALA A 10 -8.65 1.37 -17.92
C ALA A 10 -7.45 1.87 -17.10
N LEU A 11 -6.68 0.99 -16.48
CA LEU A 11 -5.45 1.38 -15.74
C LEU A 11 -4.41 2.00 -16.68
N VAL A 12 -4.18 1.40 -17.87
CA VAL A 12 -3.24 1.94 -18.85
C VAL A 12 -3.72 3.30 -19.37
N LEU A 13 -4.99 3.44 -19.71
CA LEU A 13 -5.57 4.72 -20.15
C LEU A 13 -5.54 5.75 -19.02
N GLY A 14 -5.76 5.34 -17.76
CA GLY A 14 -5.62 6.18 -16.59
C GLY A 14 -4.22 6.80 -16.49
N TYR A 15 -3.16 6.02 -16.72
CA TYR A 15 -1.80 6.56 -16.79
C TYR A 15 -1.59 7.53 -17.96
N LEU A 16 -2.06 7.15 -19.16
CA LEU A 16 -1.79 7.92 -20.36
C LEU A 16 -2.59 9.23 -20.42
N VAL A 17 -3.82 9.25 -19.93
CA VAL A 17 -4.73 10.40 -20.03
C VAL A 17 -4.80 11.15 -18.72
N TYR A 18 -5.28 10.50 -17.65
CA TYR A 18 -5.50 11.17 -16.36
C TYR A 18 -4.18 11.51 -15.66
N GLY A 19 -3.17 10.66 -15.77
CA GLY A 19 -1.83 10.94 -15.24
C GLY A 19 -1.19 12.19 -15.89
N ARG A 20 -1.38 12.43 -17.18
CA ARG A 20 -0.95 13.67 -17.85
C ARG A 20 -1.74 14.89 -17.38
N PHE A 21 -3.03 14.73 -17.13
CA PHE A 21 -3.85 15.80 -16.58
C PHE A 21 -3.37 16.20 -15.17
N VAL A 22 -3.10 15.23 -14.30
CA VAL A 22 -2.58 15.45 -12.95
C VAL A 22 -1.21 16.14 -12.97
N GLU A 23 -0.31 15.70 -13.87
CA GLU A 23 0.99 16.33 -14.08
C GLU A 23 0.88 17.81 -14.51
N ARG A 24 -0.07 18.12 -15.39
CA ARG A 24 -0.36 19.51 -15.81
C ARG A 24 -0.86 20.39 -14.68
N ILE A 25 -1.59 19.83 -13.71
CA ILE A 25 -2.03 20.56 -12.51
C ILE A 25 -0.84 20.90 -11.61
N PHE A 26 0.11 19.97 -11.45
CA PHE A 26 1.28 20.21 -10.60
C PHE A 26 2.27 21.19 -11.25
N VAL A 27 2.48 21.10 -12.56
CA VAL A 27 3.44 21.90 -13.34
C VAL A 27 4.89 21.64 -12.86
N PRO A 28 5.49 20.47 -13.18
CA PRO A 28 6.88 20.21 -12.85
C PRO A 28 7.81 21.12 -13.65
N ASP A 29 8.88 21.57 -13.01
CA ASP A 29 9.89 22.46 -13.60
C ASP A 29 11.33 21.89 -13.53
N ASP A 30 12.33 22.68 -13.92
CA ASP A 30 13.74 22.27 -13.99
C ASP A 30 14.54 22.72 -12.75
N ARG A 31 13.89 22.95 -11.61
CA ARG A 31 14.58 23.29 -10.37
C ARG A 31 15.53 22.18 -9.91
N VAL A 32 16.57 22.58 -9.19
CA VAL A 32 17.51 21.65 -8.57
C VAL A 32 16.77 20.82 -7.50
N THR A 33 16.82 19.50 -7.63
CA THR A 33 16.15 18.59 -6.71
C THR A 33 16.95 18.35 -5.43
N PRO A 34 16.34 17.89 -4.34
CA PRO A 34 17.05 17.57 -3.10
C PRO A 34 18.17 16.55 -3.26
N ALA A 35 18.00 15.60 -4.19
CA ALA A 35 19.03 14.61 -4.54
C ALA A 35 20.38 15.23 -4.93
N VAL A 36 20.33 16.41 -5.55
CA VAL A 36 21.52 17.15 -6.00
C VAL A 36 21.92 18.23 -4.99
N ALA A 37 20.94 19.01 -4.49
CA ALA A 37 21.20 20.15 -3.61
C ALA A 37 21.67 19.76 -2.20
N GLN A 38 21.26 18.57 -1.71
CA GLN A 38 21.49 18.10 -0.34
C GLN A 38 22.23 16.76 -0.29
N ALA A 39 22.93 16.38 -1.35
CA ALA A 39 23.64 15.11 -1.45
C ALA A 39 24.52 14.86 -0.21
N ASP A 40 24.27 13.76 0.50
CA ASP A 40 24.99 13.38 1.72
C ASP A 40 25.61 11.95 1.64
N GLY A 41 25.34 11.23 0.54
CA GLY A 41 25.80 9.86 0.33
C GLY A 41 25.18 8.84 1.28
N LEU A 42 24.10 9.20 2.00
CA LEU A 42 23.42 8.32 2.97
C LEU A 42 21.93 8.16 2.63
N ASP A 43 21.18 9.24 2.68
CA ASP A 43 19.73 9.26 2.42
C ASP A 43 19.39 10.17 1.21
N TYR A 44 20.29 11.06 0.80
CA TYR A 44 20.20 11.90 -0.39
C TYR A 44 21.26 11.47 -1.42
N VAL A 45 20.85 10.60 -2.34
CA VAL A 45 21.74 9.97 -3.33
C VAL A 45 21.11 10.03 -4.71
N ALA A 46 21.72 10.81 -5.61
CA ALA A 46 21.25 10.90 -6.98
C ALA A 46 21.36 9.56 -7.72
N MET A 47 20.23 9.09 -8.26
CA MET A 47 20.15 7.82 -9.00
C MET A 47 19.52 8.00 -10.38
N PRO A 48 19.86 7.13 -11.36
CA PRO A 48 19.18 7.09 -12.65
C PRO A 48 17.67 6.83 -12.46
N TYR A 49 16.82 7.52 -13.23
CA TYR A 49 15.37 7.49 -13.05
C TYR A 49 14.75 6.09 -13.12
N TRP A 50 15.28 5.19 -13.97
CA TRP A 50 14.79 3.82 -14.08
C TRP A 50 15.03 3.02 -12.78
N LYS A 51 16.15 3.26 -12.09
CA LYS A 51 16.41 2.66 -10.77
C LYS A 51 15.45 3.22 -9.72
N VAL A 52 15.24 4.53 -9.73
CA VAL A 52 14.28 5.17 -8.81
C VAL A 52 12.87 4.61 -9.03
N PHE A 53 12.46 4.39 -10.30
CA PHE A 53 11.18 3.75 -10.61
C PHE A 53 11.10 2.33 -10.04
N MET A 54 12.09 1.49 -10.30
CA MET A 54 12.12 0.10 -9.81
C MET A 54 12.10 0.04 -8.29
N ILE A 55 12.83 0.91 -7.63
CA ILE A 55 12.88 0.99 -6.17
C ILE A 55 11.54 1.50 -5.61
N GLN A 56 10.97 2.58 -6.19
CA GLN A 56 9.65 3.10 -5.80
C GLN A 56 8.58 2.01 -5.93
N PHE A 57 8.51 1.36 -7.11
CA PHE A 57 7.56 0.30 -7.36
C PHE A 57 7.68 -0.84 -6.34
N LEU A 58 8.89 -1.34 -6.09
CA LEU A 58 9.10 -2.43 -5.14
C LEU A 58 8.79 -2.03 -3.69
N ASN A 59 9.09 -0.78 -3.32
CA ASN A 59 8.82 -0.25 -1.99
C ASN A 59 7.32 -0.16 -1.69
N ILE A 60 6.50 0.25 -2.68
CA ILE A 60 5.07 0.36 -2.52
C ILE A 60 4.37 -0.99 -2.73
N ALA A 61 4.81 -1.79 -3.70
CA ALA A 61 4.25 -3.09 -4.05
C ALA A 61 4.74 -4.24 -3.14
N GLY A 62 4.72 -4.04 -1.83
CA GLY A 62 4.99 -5.11 -0.86
C GLY A 62 4.02 -6.30 -1.01
N THR A 63 3.62 -6.92 0.09
CA THR A 63 2.58 -7.97 0.07
C THR A 63 1.16 -7.42 -0.16
N GLY A 64 0.98 -6.10 0.02
CA GLY A 64 -0.33 -5.46 0.00
C GLY A 64 -1.17 -5.69 -1.27
N PRO A 65 -0.65 -5.42 -2.48
CA PRO A 65 -1.40 -5.64 -3.72
C PRO A 65 -1.66 -7.12 -4.03
N ILE A 66 -0.88 -8.02 -3.42
CA ILE A 66 -1.03 -9.48 -3.56
C ILE A 66 -2.04 -9.99 -2.53
N PHE A 67 -1.74 -9.85 -1.26
CA PHE A 67 -2.56 -10.40 -0.17
C PHE A 67 -3.90 -9.68 -0.04
N GLY A 68 -3.90 -8.36 -0.19
CA GLY A 68 -5.14 -7.58 -0.21
C GLY A 68 -6.08 -8.01 -1.34
N ALA A 69 -5.53 -8.31 -2.52
CA ALA A 69 -6.30 -8.81 -3.66
C ALA A 69 -6.81 -10.25 -3.43
N ILE A 70 -5.98 -11.13 -2.86
CA ILE A 70 -6.38 -12.50 -2.48
C ILE A 70 -7.53 -12.46 -1.47
N MET A 71 -7.37 -11.70 -0.39
CA MET A 71 -8.41 -11.54 0.64
C MET A 71 -9.64 -10.80 0.10
N GLY A 72 -9.46 -9.94 -0.89
CA GLY A 72 -10.53 -9.19 -1.57
C GLY A 72 -11.36 -10.02 -2.53
N ALA A 73 -10.94 -11.24 -2.89
CA ALA A 73 -11.70 -12.12 -3.79
C ALA A 73 -13.11 -12.42 -3.27
N LYS A 74 -13.33 -12.40 -1.94
CA LYS A 74 -14.66 -12.53 -1.32
C LYS A 74 -15.69 -11.49 -1.80
N PHE A 75 -15.23 -10.33 -2.26
CA PHE A 75 -16.10 -9.27 -2.78
C PHE A 75 -16.40 -9.42 -4.28
N GLY A 76 -15.84 -10.44 -4.93
CA GLY A 76 -16.07 -10.70 -6.35
C GLY A 76 -15.69 -9.53 -7.26
N PRO A 77 -16.46 -9.27 -8.34
CA PRO A 77 -16.15 -8.23 -9.32
C PRO A 77 -16.11 -6.81 -8.77
N ALA A 78 -16.69 -6.53 -7.60
CA ALA A 78 -16.56 -5.23 -6.93
C ALA A 78 -15.08 -4.86 -6.67
N ALA A 79 -14.20 -5.85 -6.50
CA ALA A 79 -12.76 -5.66 -6.35
C ALA A 79 -12.15 -4.94 -7.57
N TYR A 80 -12.57 -5.29 -8.79
CA TYR A 80 -12.08 -4.61 -10.00
C TYR A 80 -12.42 -3.12 -10.01
N LEU A 81 -13.65 -2.77 -9.65
CA LEU A 81 -14.07 -1.37 -9.61
C LEU A 81 -13.20 -0.57 -8.65
N TRP A 82 -12.96 -1.13 -7.45
CA TRP A 82 -12.15 -0.43 -6.47
C TRP A 82 -10.68 -0.31 -6.89
N ILE A 83 -10.09 -1.37 -7.45
CA ILE A 83 -8.71 -1.31 -7.95
C ILE A 83 -8.60 -0.25 -9.05
N ILE A 84 -9.53 -0.21 -10.03
CA ILE A 84 -9.48 0.76 -11.13
C ILE A 84 -9.65 2.20 -10.62
N PHE A 85 -10.81 2.47 -10.00
CA PHE A 85 -11.16 3.84 -9.62
C PHE A 85 -10.28 4.35 -8.46
N GLY A 86 -10.00 3.49 -7.48
CA GLY A 86 -9.11 3.80 -6.38
C GLY A 86 -7.69 4.09 -6.86
N CYS A 87 -7.14 3.24 -7.72
CA CYS A 87 -5.78 3.42 -8.22
C CYS A 87 -5.65 4.69 -9.08
N ILE A 88 -6.53 4.89 -10.07
CA ILE A 88 -6.40 6.02 -11.02
C ILE A 88 -6.68 7.36 -10.34
N PHE A 89 -7.79 7.47 -9.61
CA PHE A 89 -8.32 8.76 -9.13
C PHE A 89 -7.90 9.10 -7.71
N ALA A 90 -7.48 8.12 -6.92
CA ALA A 90 -7.03 8.35 -5.54
C ALA A 90 -5.56 7.98 -5.34
N GLY A 91 -5.15 6.72 -5.49
CA GLY A 91 -3.81 6.24 -5.16
C GLY A 91 -2.71 6.87 -5.99
N ALA A 92 -2.82 6.87 -7.30
CA ALA A 92 -1.79 7.43 -8.18
C ALA A 92 -1.70 8.97 -8.06
N VAL A 93 -2.82 9.65 -7.80
CA VAL A 93 -2.84 11.09 -7.48
C VAL A 93 -2.14 11.34 -6.13
N HIS A 94 -2.49 10.57 -5.11
CA HIS A 94 -1.89 10.61 -3.79
C HIS A 94 -0.38 10.46 -3.85
N ASP A 95 0.12 9.38 -4.47
CA ASP A 95 1.54 9.08 -4.55
C ASP A 95 2.32 10.16 -5.34
N TYR A 96 1.74 10.60 -6.46
CA TYR A 96 2.34 11.66 -7.27
C TYR A 96 2.50 12.96 -6.48
N PHE A 97 1.44 13.44 -5.86
CA PHE A 97 1.53 14.71 -5.11
C PHE A 97 2.39 14.59 -3.86
N VAL A 98 2.35 13.49 -3.12
CA VAL A 98 3.22 13.29 -1.95
C VAL A 98 4.69 13.31 -2.36
N GLY A 99 5.07 12.56 -3.40
CA GLY A 99 6.44 12.53 -3.90
C GLY A 99 6.91 13.90 -4.39
N MET A 100 6.09 14.58 -5.20
CA MET A 100 6.42 15.89 -5.75
C MET A 100 6.46 16.98 -4.68
N LEU A 101 5.53 16.97 -3.71
CA LEU A 101 5.55 17.91 -2.59
C LEU A 101 6.75 17.69 -1.67
N SER A 102 7.09 16.42 -1.39
CA SER A 102 8.32 16.11 -0.67
C SER A 102 9.53 16.68 -1.38
N MET A 103 9.65 16.48 -2.70
CA MET A 103 10.75 17.00 -3.50
C MET A 103 10.85 18.53 -3.43
N ARG A 104 9.74 19.24 -3.60
CA ARG A 104 9.69 20.72 -3.50
C ARG A 104 9.97 21.24 -2.10
N ASN A 105 9.79 20.41 -1.07
CA ASN A 105 10.04 20.77 0.33
C ASN A 105 11.33 20.13 0.86
N GLY A 106 12.36 19.98 0.02
CA GLY A 106 13.69 19.52 0.44
C GLY A 106 13.77 18.03 0.80
N GLY A 107 12.86 17.19 0.27
CA GLY A 107 12.81 15.77 0.58
C GLY A 107 12.22 15.47 1.96
N CYS A 108 11.38 16.37 2.51
CA CYS A 108 10.77 16.18 3.82
C CYS A 108 9.76 15.00 3.81
N ASP A 109 9.59 14.36 4.95
CA ASP A 109 8.66 13.26 5.14
C ASP A 109 7.20 13.73 5.35
N LEU A 110 6.27 12.77 5.37
CA LEU A 110 4.85 13.06 5.46
C LEU A 110 4.45 13.86 6.70
N PRO A 111 4.91 13.57 7.93
CA PRO A 111 4.56 14.39 9.10
C PRO A 111 4.95 15.87 8.96
N GLU A 112 6.06 16.16 8.33
CA GLU A 112 6.48 17.55 8.08
C GLU A 112 5.60 18.21 7.01
N LEU A 113 5.20 17.50 5.96
CA LEU A 113 4.23 18.01 4.99
C LEU A 113 2.89 18.33 5.67
N VAL A 114 2.39 17.40 6.50
CA VAL A 114 1.15 17.62 7.28
C VAL A 114 1.30 18.83 8.20
N ARG A 115 2.46 19.01 8.86
CA ARG A 115 2.72 20.18 9.72
C ARG A 115 2.60 21.50 8.96
N ARG A 116 3.10 21.55 7.73
CA ARG A 116 3.09 22.75 6.89
C ARG A 116 1.70 23.14 6.37
N TYR A 117 0.88 22.15 6.05
CA TYR A 117 -0.41 22.37 5.41
C TYR A 117 -1.60 22.25 6.35
N LEU A 118 -1.61 21.27 7.27
CA LEU A 118 -2.70 21.03 8.22
C LEU A 118 -2.41 21.50 9.65
N GLY A 119 -1.13 21.82 9.95
CA GLY A 119 -0.72 22.36 11.24
C GLY A 119 -0.11 21.33 12.19
N GLY A 120 0.40 21.83 13.32
CA GLY A 120 1.20 21.05 14.26
C GLY A 120 0.43 19.95 15.00
N ALA A 121 -0.85 20.16 15.32
CA ALA A 121 -1.67 19.17 16.00
C ALA A 121 -1.90 17.93 15.12
N ALA A 122 -2.30 18.13 13.85
CA ALA A 122 -2.48 17.05 12.88
C ALA A 122 -1.18 16.28 12.65
N SER A 123 -0.04 16.97 12.55
CA SER A 123 1.28 16.37 12.40
C SER A 123 1.67 15.47 13.58
N LYS A 124 1.39 15.86 14.82
CA LYS A 124 1.68 15.05 16.01
C LYS A 124 0.83 13.78 16.03
N VAL A 125 -0.45 13.88 15.71
CA VAL A 125 -1.34 12.71 15.60
C VAL A 125 -0.83 11.78 14.51
N LEU A 126 -0.56 12.31 13.31
CA LEU A 126 -0.03 11.54 12.20
C LEU A 126 1.30 10.85 12.54
N LEU A 127 2.21 11.53 13.26
CA LEU A 127 3.49 10.98 13.66
C LEU A 127 3.33 9.67 14.44
N VAL A 128 2.43 9.67 15.44
CA VAL A 128 2.13 8.48 16.24
C VAL A 128 1.55 7.38 15.37
N PHE A 129 0.57 7.71 14.52
CA PHE A 129 -0.02 6.75 13.59
C PHE A 129 0.99 6.19 12.59
N ALA A 130 1.86 7.02 12.02
CA ALA A 130 2.87 6.60 11.06
C ALA A 130 3.90 5.65 11.68
N VAL A 131 4.40 5.96 12.89
CA VAL A 131 5.35 5.09 13.59
C VAL A 131 4.70 3.75 13.94
N PHE A 132 3.46 3.78 14.47
CA PHE A 132 2.72 2.56 14.80
C PHE A 132 2.46 1.71 13.56
N LEU A 133 1.99 2.32 12.45
CA LEU A 133 1.82 1.63 11.17
C LEU A 133 3.11 0.96 10.71
N LEU A 134 4.24 1.68 10.74
CA LEU A 134 5.50 1.18 10.22
C LEU A 134 6.08 0.05 11.08
N ILE A 135 5.80 0.03 12.38
CA ILE A 135 6.12 -1.11 13.27
C ILE A 135 5.26 -2.33 12.90
N MET A 136 3.94 -2.16 12.79
CA MET A 136 3.04 -3.25 12.38
C MET A 136 3.42 -3.82 11.02
N LEU A 137 3.68 -2.95 10.05
CA LEU A 137 4.07 -3.33 8.71
C LEU A 137 5.40 -4.09 8.71
N GLY A 138 6.38 -3.61 9.48
CA GLY A 138 7.65 -4.31 9.67
C GLY A 138 7.45 -5.72 10.23
N THR A 139 6.53 -5.90 11.18
CA THR A 139 6.17 -7.21 11.75
C THR A 139 5.54 -8.13 10.71
N VAL A 140 4.55 -7.65 9.96
CA VAL A 140 3.90 -8.40 8.88
C VAL A 140 4.89 -8.79 7.79
N PHE A 141 5.81 -7.90 7.45
CA PHE A 141 6.82 -8.12 6.40
C PHE A 141 8.04 -8.94 6.86
N VAL A 142 8.12 -9.31 8.13
CA VAL A 142 8.99 -10.39 8.61
C VAL A 142 8.26 -11.73 8.49
N TYR A 143 7.04 -11.80 8.98
CA TYR A 143 6.29 -13.05 9.09
C TYR A 143 5.86 -13.61 7.72
N SER A 144 5.28 -12.77 6.87
CA SER A 144 4.71 -13.22 5.59
C SER A 144 5.72 -13.86 4.62
N PRO A 145 6.91 -13.30 4.37
CA PRO A 145 7.90 -13.96 3.55
C PRO A 145 8.49 -15.21 4.24
N ALA A 146 8.57 -15.22 5.57
CA ALA A 146 9.02 -16.40 6.31
C ALA A 146 8.05 -17.57 6.13
N GLU A 147 6.75 -17.34 6.11
CA GLU A 147 5.74 -18.36 5.87
C GLU A 147 5.78 -18.89 4.43
N ILE A 148 5.97 -17.99 3.44
CA ILE A 148 6.16 -18.41 2.04
C ILE A 148 7.42 -19.28 1.89
N LEU A 149 8.53 -18.88 2.48
CA LEU A 149 9.80 -19.61 2.42
C LEU A 149 9.74 -20.94 3.15
N HIS A 150 9.00 -21.04 4.25
CA HIS A 150 8.72 -22.31 4.93
C HIS A 150 8.04 -23.32 4.00
N GLY A 151 7.12 -22.88 3.16
CA GLY A 151 6.48 -23.71 2.13
C GLY A 151 7.46 -24.30 1.08
N ILE A 152 8.69 -23.75 1.01
CA ILE A 152 9.77 -24.25 0.12
C ILE A 152 10.75 -25.11 0.91
N SER A 153 11.26 -24.62 2.04
CA SER A 153 12.22 -25.33 2.89
C SER A 153 12.42 -24.63 4.26
N GLY A 154 12.93 -25.37 5.23
CA GLY A 154 13.29 -24.85 6.55
C GLY A 154 12.09 -24.62 7.48
N SER A 155 12.31 -23.95 8.61
CA SER A 155 11.26 -23.59 9.57
C SER A 155 10.90 -22.11 9.49
N THR A 156 9.65 -21.76 9.79
CA THR A 156 9.20 -20.37 9.86
C THR A 156 10.07 -19.55 10.82
N THR A 157 10.41 -20.09 11.99
CA THR A 157 11.28 -19.43 12.98
C THR A 157 12.67 -19.13 12.43
N MET A 158 13.27 -20.06 11.68
CA MET A 158 14.56 -19.84 11.03
C MET A 158 14.51 -18.66 10.07
N TRP A 159 13.50 -18.62 9.21
CA TRP A 159 13.34 -17.53 8.24
C TRP A 159 13.01 -16.21 8.89
N ILE A 160 12.16 -16.18 9.91
CA ILE A 160 11.89 -14.99 10.74
C ILE A 160 13.21 -14.42 11.28
N THR A 161 14.05 -15.28 11.85
CA THR A 161 15.33 -14.84 12.44
C THR A 161 16.26 -14.24 11.39
N ILE A 162 16.38 -14.87 10.23
CA ILE A 162 17.22 -14.38 9.11
C ILE A 162 16.71 -13.03 8.61
N ILE A 163 15.41 -12.89 8.35
CA ILE A 163 14.81 -11.66 7.81
C ILE A 163 14.90 -10.52 8.83
N PHE A 164 14.65 -10.81 10.11
CA PHE A 164 14.74 -9.79 11.17
C PHE A 164 16.15 -9.27 11.34
N ILE A 165 17.17 -10.15 11.36
CA ILE A 165 18.58 -9.75 11.40
C ILE A 165 18.94 -8.90 10.17
N TYR A 166 18.46 -9.30 8.98
CA TYR A 166 18.64 -8.51 7.76
C TYR A 166 18.10 -7.09 7.93
N TYR A 167 16.90 -6.90 8.48
CA TYR A 167 16.32 -5.56 8.68
C TYR A 167 17.14 -4.69 9.64
N VAL A 168 17.63 -5.28 10.73
CA VAL A 168 18.49 -4.56 11.69
C VAL A 168 19.75 -4.05 10.98
N VAL A 169 20.41 -4.90 10.20
CA VAL A 169 21.62 -4.53 9.46
C VAL A 169 21.32 -3.51 8.35
N ALA A 170 20.30 -3.77 7.53
CA ALA A 170 19.96 -2.95 6.37
C ALA A 170 19.54 -1.51 6.77
N THR A 171 18.77 -1.38 7.85
CA THR A 171 18.34 -0.06 8.36
C THR A 171 19.51 0.83 8.80
N MET A 172 20.65 0.22 9.16
CA MET A 172 21.86 0.94 9.59
C MET A 172 22.78 1.34 8.42
N LEU A 173 22.62 0.74 7.24
CA LEU A 173 23.49 0.97 6.08
C LEU A 173 22.97 2.12 5.19
N PRO A 174 23.85 2.76 4.36
CA PRO A 174 23.44 3.72 3.35
C PRO A 174 22.48 3.11 2.32
N ILE A 175 21.56 3.95 1.81
CA ILE A 175 20.46 3.52 0.92
C ILE A 175 20.97 2.92 -0.40
N ASP A 176 22.07 3.43 -0.97
CA ASP A 176 22.60 3.01 -2.26
C ASP A 176 23.27 1.63 -2.23
N LYS A 177 23.78 1.20 -1.09
CA LYS A 177 24.55 -0.05 -0.97
C LYS A 177 23.72 -1.30 -1.13
N ILE A 178 22.51 -1.33 -0.56
CA ILE A 178 21.59 -2.47 -0.65
C ILE A 178 20.47 -2.14 -1.63
N ILE A 179 19.71 -1.07 -1.34
CA ILE A 179 18.53 -0.67 -2.10
C ILE A 179 18.88 -0.42 -3.57
N GLY A 180 19.90 0.40 -3.82
CA GLY A 180 20.29 0.77 -5.19
C GLY A 180 20.84 -0.37 -6.06
N LYS A 181 21.26 -1.50 -5.48
CA LYS A 181 21.86 -2.63 -6.23
C LYS A 181 20.93 -3.82 -6.35
N ILE A 182 20.27 -4.19 -5.27
CA ILE A 182 19.50 -5.45 -5.17
C ILE A 182 18.04 -5.25 -5.58
N TYR A 183 17.43 -4.12 -5.21
CA TYR A 183 16.01 -3.88 -5.45
C TYR A 183 15.58 -3.88 -6.93
N PRO A 184 16.35 -3.36 -7.90
CA PRO A 184 15.96 -3.48 -9.29
C PRO A 184 15.80 -4.93 -9.77
N LEU A 185 16.62 -5.86 -9.27
CA LEU A 185 16.51 -7.28 -9.59
C LEU A 185 15.21 -7.88 -9.01
N PHE A 186 14.89 -7.55 -7.77
CA PHE A 186 13.67 -8.02 -7.11
C PHE A 186 12.41 -7.41 -7.74
N SER A 187 12.45 -6.14 -8.14
CA SER A 187 11.37 -5.51 -8.90
C SER A 187 11.09 -6.23 -10.21
N PHE A 188 12.16 -6.64 -10.91
CA PHE A 188 12.03 -7.41 -12.13
C PHE A 188 11.39 -8.79 -11.87
N SER A 189 11.78 -9.49 -10.79
CA SER A 189 11.15 -10.77 -10.40
C SER A 189 9.65 -10.61 -10.09
N LEU A 190 9.27 -9.53 -9.41
CA LEU A 190 7.87 -9.24 -9.10
C LEU A 190 7.05 -8.93 -10.37
N LEU A 191 7.61 -8.14 -11.29
CA LEU A 191 6.98 -7.87 -12.59
C LEU A 191 6.90 -9.15 -13.44
N PHE A 192 7.94 -9.97 -13.44
CA PHE A 192 7.93 -11.27 -14.12
C PHE A 192 6.78 -12.14 -13.61
N MET A 193 6.61 -12.26 -12.30
CA MET A 193 5.51 -13.01 -11.68
C MET A 193 4.15 -12.51 -12.17
N ALA A 194 3.92 -11.20 -12.16
CA ALA A 194 2.64 -10.62 -12.60
C ALA A 194 2.38 -10.90 -14.10
N VAL A 195 3.40 -10.75 -14.94
CA VAL A 195 3.31 -11.04 -16.39
C VAL A 195 3.10 -12.53 -16.65
N ALA A 196 3.81 -13.42 -15.92
CA ALA A 196 3.66 -14.86 -16.07
C ALA A 196 2.24 -15.33 -15.68
N LEU A 197 1.71 -14.86 -14.53
CA LEU A 197 0.33 -15.17 -14.14
C LEU A 197 -0.69 -14.60 -15.13
N MET A 198 -0.48 -13.40 -15.63
CA MET A 198 -1.33 -12.80 -16.68
C MET A 198 -1.29 -13.64 -17.96
N ALA A 199 -0.13 -14.16 -18.36
CA ALA A 199 0.00 -15.06 -19.52
C ALA A 199 -0.81 -16.35 -19.31
N VAL A 200 -0.76 -16.94 -18.11
CA VAL A 200 -1.58 -18.13 -17.77
C VAL A 200 -3.08 -17.79 -17.88
N LEU A 201 -3.52 -16.64 -17.37
CA LEU A 201 -4.92 -16.20 -17.50
C LEU A 201 -5.34 -16.07 -18.97
N PHE A 202 -4.50 -15.53 -19.84
CA PHE A 202 -4.80 -15.45 -21.28
C PHE A 202 -4.82 -16.80 -22.00
N VAL A 203 -3.93 -17.70 -21.62
CA VAL A 203 -3.85 -19.05 -22.24
C VAL A 203 -5.02 -19.92 -21.77
N LYS A 204 -5.34 -19.91 -20.49
CA LYS A 204 -6.40 -20.74 -19.89
C LYS A 204 -7.79 -20.16 -20.10
N TRP A 205 -7.91 -18.83 -20.22
CA TRP A 205 -9.16 -18.08 -20.42
C TRP A 205 -10.30 -18.57 -19.51
N PRO A 206 -10.12 -18.56 -18.17
CA PRO A 206 -11.09 -19.14 -17.26
C PRO A 206 -12.43 -18.41 -17.28
N ALA A 207 -13.49 -19.13 -16.93
CA ALA A 207 -14.77 -18.51 -16.61
C ALA A 207 -14.65 -17.79 -15.28
N LEU A 208 -14.85 -16.47 -15.27
CA LEU A 208 -14.75 -15.62 -14.09
C LEU A 208 -16.06 -14.92 -13.82
N PRO A 209 -16.38 -14.58 -12.57
CA PRO A 209 -17.47 -13.65 -12.29
C PRO A 209 -17.22 -12.31 -12.97
N GLU A 210 -18.21 -11.83 -13.69
CA GLU A 210 -18.14 -10.57 -14.46
C GLU A 210 -18.98 -9.48 -13.77
N LEU A 211 -18.72 -8.21 -14.07
CA LEU A 211 -19.46 -7.10 -13.45
C LEU A 211 -20.97 -7.14 -13.70
N TRP A 212 -21.40 -7.66 -14.85
CA TRP A 212 -22.83 -7.79 -15.18
C TRP A 212 -23.50 -8.97 -14.50
N ASP A 213 -22.75 -9.92 -13.91
CA ASP A 213 -23.30 -10.99 -13.08
C ASP A 213 -23.65 -10.49 -11.67
N GLY A 214 -23.21 -9.28 -11.33
CA GLY A 214 -23.48 -8.58 -10.09
C GLY A 214 -22.22 -8.15 -9.34
N VAL A 215 -22.39 -7.16 -8.48
CA VAL A 215 -21.33 -6.59 -7.65
C VAL A 215 -21.53 -6.91 -6.17
N GLY A 216 -22.24 -7.99 -5.83
CA GLY A 216 -22.49 -8.45 -4.49
C GLY A 216 -21.23 -9.00 -3.79
N ASN A 217 -21.30 -9.12 -2.47
CA ASN A 217 -20.29 -9.86 -1.71
C ASN A 217 -20.49 -11.36 -1.92
N MET A 218 -19.68 -11.96 -2.77
CA MET A 218 -19.78 -13.36 -3.15
C MET A 218 -19.44 -14.31 -1.99
N GLY A 219 -18.48 -13.97 -1.15
CA GLY A 219 -18.15 -14.74 0.05
C GLY A 219 -19.36 -14.79 1.01
N LYS A 220 -20.01 -13.65 1.25
CA LYS A 220 -21.20 -13.58 2.09
C LYS A 220 -22.41 -14.29 1.49
N ALA A 221 -22.52 -14.30 0.16
CA ALA A 221 -23.58 -15.06 -0.52
C ALA A 221 -23.36 -16.57 -0.41
N ALA A 222 -22.09 -17.02 -0.42
CA ALA A 222 -21.75 -18.44 -0.29
C ALA A 222 -21.84 -18.94 1.16
N ASP A 223 -21.34 -18.17 2.13
CA ASP A 223 -21.38 -18.50 3.56
C ASP A 223 -21.61 -17.25 4.43
N PRO A 224 -22.87 -16.88 4.68
CA PRO A 224 -23.21 -15.70 5.51
C PRO A 224 -22.74 -15.79 6.96
N ALA A 225 -22.52 -16.99 7.49
CA ALA A 225 -22.09 -17.18 8.87
C ALA A 225 -20.60 -16.82 9.05
N SER A 226 -19.75 -17.23 8.10
CA SER A 226 -18.30 -16.98 8.14
C SER A 226 -17.95 -15.60 7.58
N PHE A 227 -18.64 -15.13 6.51
CA PHE A 227 -18.37 -13.86 5.87
C PHE A 227 -19.38 -12.78 6.25
N THR A 228 -19.12 -12.08 7.34
CA THR A 228 -20.03 -11.02 7.87
C THR A 228 -19.74 -9.63 7.28
N ASP A 229 -18.64 -9.46 6.56
CA ASP A 229 -18.19 -8.18 6.03
C ASP A 229 -19.14 -7.65 4.93
N ASN A 230 -19.53 -6.39 5.02
CA ASN A 230 -20.19 -5.69 3.91
C ASN A 230 -19.14 -5.08 2.96
N ILE A 231 -19.51 -4.93 1.66
CA ILE A 231 -18.63 -4.29 0.68
C ILE A 231 -18.16 -2.93 1.20
N PHE A 232 -19.08 -2.06 1.62
CA PHE A 232 -18.72 -0.81 2.29
C PHE A 232 -18.78 -1.04 3.82
N PRO A 233 -17.73 -0.73 4.56
CA PRO A 233 -16.42 -0.15 4.15
C PRO A 233 -15.33 -1.21 3.89
N CYS A 234 -15.61 -2.51 4.05
CA CYS A 234 -14.59 -3.55 4.23
C CYS A 234 -13.75 -3.79 2.96
N LEU A 235 -14.33 -3.73 1.76
CA LEU A 235 -13.59 -3.84 0.51
C LEU A 235 -12.45 -2.80 0.42
N PHE A 236 -12.74 -1.55 0.80
CA PHE A 236 -11.84 -0.40 0.68
C PHE A 236 -10.66 -0.46 1.68
N ILE A 237 -10.82 -1.24 2.75
CA ILE A 237 -9.74 -1.51 3.70
C ILE A 237 -8.99 -2.79 3.33
N THR A 238 -9.68 -3.83 2.86
CA THR A 238 -9.09 -5.11 2.48
C THR A 238 -8.14 -4.96 1.30
N ILE A 239 -8.59 -4.26 0.23
CA ILE A 239 -7.75 -3.91 -0.92
C ILE A 239 -7.27 -2.47 -0.74
N ALA A 240 -6.35 -2.26 0.18
CA ALA A 240 -5.71 -0.96 0.40
C ALA A 240 -4.62 -0.73 -0.66
N CYS A 241 -3.56 -1.48 -0.60
CA CYS A 241 -2.50 -1.46 -1.60
C CYS A 241 -3.04 -1.97 -2.95
N GLY A 242 -2.64 -1.33 -4.04
CA GLY A 242 -3.21 -1.56 -5.38
C GLY A 242 -4.40 -0.66 -5.72
N ALA A 243 -5.01 0.02 -4.74
CA ALA A 243 -6.03 1.05 -4.96
C ALA A 243 -5.59 2.41 -4.41
N ILE A 244 -5.38 2.52 -3.10
CA ILE A 244 -4.77 3.67 -2.43
C ILE A 244 -4.14 3.21 -1.12
N SER A 245 -2.94 3.69 -0.78
CA SER A 245 -2.22 3.27 0.41
C SER A 245 -1.48 4.44 1.06
N GLY A 246 -1.77 4.70 2.32
CA GLY A 246 -1.07 5.73 3.11
C GLY A 246 0.39 5.37 3.40
N PHE A 247 0.74 4.09 3.40
CA PHE A 247 2.13 3.65 3.51
C PHE A 247 3.00 4.25 2.41
N HIS A 248 2.49 4.38 1.19
CA HIS A 248 3.20 4.98 0.07
C HIS A 248 3.68 6.41 0.37
N ALA A 249 2.89 7.17 1.14
CA ALA A 249 3.27 8.51 1.56
C ALA A 249 4.49 8.53 2.50
N THR A 250 4.85 7.41 3.10
CA THR A 250 6.10 7.26 3.86
C THR A 250 7.28 6.83 2.99
N GLN A 251 7.02 6.25 1.82
CA GLN A 251 8.04 5.74 0.89
C GLN A 251 8.41 6.76 -0.20
N SER A 252 7.43 7.46 -0.75
CA SER A 252 7.64 8.47 -1.79
C SER A 252 8.67 9.55 -1.42
N PRO A 253 8.76 10.05 -0.15
CA PRO A 253 9.83 10.95 0.27
C PRO A 253 11.24 10.36 0.16
N LEU A 254 11.42 9.05 0.36
CA LEU A 254 12.72 8.42 0.17
C LEU A 254 13.19 8.54 -1.29
N MET A 255 12.27 8.32 -2.22
CA MET A 255 12.58 8.41 -3.65
C MET A 255 12.66 9.86 -4.13
N ALA A 256 11.94 10.79 -3.52
CA ALA A 256 12.11 12.22 -3.76
C ALA A 256 13.52 12.73 -3.44
N ARG A 257 14.19 12.08 -2.48
CA ARG A 257 15.61 12.34 -2.12
C ARG A 257 16.63 11.72 -3.11
N CYS A 258 16.15 10.90 -4.06
CA CYS A 258 17.01 10.20 -5.03
C CYS A 258 16.78 10.65 -6.48
N LEU A 259 15.68 11.36 -6.74
CA LEU A 259 15.30 11.77 -8.09
C LEU A 259 15.97 13.09 -8.50
N THR A 260 16.59 13.10 -9.68
CA THR A 260 17.39 14.25 -10.18
C THR A 260 16.58 15.25 -11.01
N SER A 261 15.29 14.99 -11.33
CA SER A 261 14.46 15.88 -12.14
C SER A 261 12.98 15.73 -11.78
N GLU A 262 12.28 16.86 -11.54
CA GLU A 262 10.83 16.87 -11.32
C GLU A 262 10.03 16.33 -12.52
N ARG A 263 10.52 16.54 -13.76
CA ARG A 263 9.85 16.05 -14.98
C ARG A 263 9.74 14.52 -15.03
N LYS A 264 10.49 13.79 -14.20
CA LYS A 264 10.41 12.33 -14.07
C LYS A 264 9.47 11.89 -12.94
N GLY A 265 8.82 12.81 -12.24
CA GLY A 265 7.92 12.50 -11.13
C GLY A 265 6.70 11.65 -11.55
N ARG A 266 6.08 11.95 -12.72
CA ARG A 266 4.91 11.19 -13.18
C ARG A 266 5.21 9.70 -13.42
N PRO A 267 6.21 9.30 -14.21
CA PRO A 267 6.49 7.87 -14.38
C PRO A 267 6.90 7.19 -13.06
N ILE A 268 7.56 7.90 -12.15
CA ILE A 268 8.06 7.32 -10.90
C ILE A 268 6.96 7.18 -9.85
N PHE A 269 6.21 8.22 -9.54
CA PHE A 269 5.23 8.15 -8.46
C PHE A 269 3.86 7.70 -8.98
N TYR A 270 3.30 8.38 -9.97
CA TYR A 270 2.02 7.99 -10.57
C TYR A 270 2.13 6.64 -11.29
N GLY A 271 3.19 6.45 -12.08
CA GLY A 271 3.41 5.23 -12.86
C GLY A 271 3.68 4.00 -12.01
N ALA A 272 4.44 4.11 -10.92
CA ALA A 272 4.65 2.99 -10.01
C ALA A 272 3.34 2.54 -9.34
N MET A 273 2.47 3.48 -8.94
CA MET A 273 1.17 3.15 -8.38
C MET A 273 0.25 2.45 -9.39
N ILE A 274 0.22 2.89 -10.66
CA ILE A 274 -0.51 2.18 -11.71
C ILE A 274 0.05 0.77 -11.92
N THR A 275 1.37 0.61 -11.89
CA THR A 275 2.01 -0.72 -12.01
C THR A 275 1.64 -1.62 -10.84
N GLU A 276 1.55 -1.08 -9.64
CA GLU A 276 1.05 -1.79 -8.46
C GLU A 276 -0.42 -2.18 -8.62
N GLY A 277 -1.26 -1.27 -9.12
CA GLY A 277 -2.66 -1.55 -9.45
C GLY A 277 -2.82 -2.69 -10.47
N LEU A 278 -1.91 -2.78 -11.46
CA LEU A 278 -1.86 -3.91 -12.40
C LEU A 278 -1.53 -5.23 -11.69
N VAL A 279 -0.57 -5.24 -10.76
CA VAL A 279 -0.26 -6.43 -9.95
C VAL A 279 -1.47 -6.84 -9.12
N ALA A 280 -2.14 -5.90 -8.46
CA ALA A 280 -3.35 -6.17 -7.69
C ALA A 280 -4.49 -6.71 -8.56
N LEU A 281 -4.67 -6.15 -9.77
CA LEU A 281 -5.66 -6.60 -10.73
C LEU A 281 -5.42 -8.05 -11.16
N VAL A 282 -4.16 -8.41 -11.46
CA VAL A 282 -3.78 -9.79 -11.80
C VAL A 282 -4.10 -10.73 -10.65
N TRP A 283 -3.69 -10.39 -9.40
CA TRP A 283 -3.95 -11.23 -8.25
C TRP A 283 -5.42 -11.32 -7.86
N ALA A 284 -6.21 -10.26 -8.03
CA ALA A 284 -7.65 -10.32 -7.83
C ALA A 284 -8.30 -11.31 -8.82
N THR A 285 -7.86 -11.27 -10.08
CA THR A 285 -8.33 -12.18 -11.13
C THR A 285 -7.93 -13.63 -10.88
N VAL A 286 -6.65 -13.85 -10.58
CA VAL A 286 -6.09 -15.16 -10.21
C VAL A 286 -6.83 -15.75 -9.01
N SER A 287 -7.10 -14.93 -7.99
CA SER A 287 -7.77 -15.37 -6.78
C SER A 287 -9.26 -15.67 -7.03
N MET A 288 -9.94 -14.89 -7.86
CA MET A 288 -11.31 -15.22 -8.26
C MET A 288 -11.35 -16.56 -9.02
N TRP A 289 -10.41 -16.82 -9.92
CA TRP A 289 -10.32 -18.14 -10.56
C TRP A 289 -10.04 -19.23 -9.52
N PHE A 290 -9.05 -19.04 -8.67
CA PHE A 290 -8.64 -20.03 -7.66
C PHE A 290 -9.77 -20.42 -6.69
N PHE A 291 -10.63 -19.49 -6.30
CA PHE A 291 -11.69 -19.73 -5.32
C PHE A 291 -13.06 -20.07 -5.92
N TYR A 292 -13.35 -19.63 -7.15
CA TYR A 292 -14.70 -19.77 -7.74
C TYR A 292 -14.82 -20.82 -8.84
N ASP A 293 -13.70 -21.37 -9.32
CA ASP A 293 -13.72 -22.44 -10.33
C ASP A 293 -13.60 -23.81 -9.65
N ALA A 294 -14.55 -24.72 -9.95
CA ALA A 294 -14.62 -26.06 -9.38
C ALA A 294 -13.40 -26.96 -9.69
N THR A 295 -12.61 -26.58 -10.69
CA THR A 295 -11.41 -27.31 -11.09
C THR A 295 -10.16 -26.92 -10.29
N GLN A 296 -10.25 -25.85 -9.48
CA GLN A 296 -9.11 -25.30 -8.78
C GLN A 296 -9.01 -25.82 -7.34
N PRO A 297 -7.78 -25.90 -6.77
CA PRO A 297 -7.56 -26.42 -5.41
C PRO A 297 -8.24 -25.62 -4.31
N GLY A 298 -8.48 -24.31 -4.55
CA GLY A 298 -9.14 -23.43 -3.62
C GLY A 298 -10.66 -23.48 -3.70
N TYR A 299 -11.21 -24.13 -4.74
CA TYR A 299 -12.65 -24.26 -4.89
C TYR A 299 -13.23 -25.13 -3.80
N VAL A 300 -14.32 -24.68 -3.29
CA VAL A 300 -14.95 -25.32 -2.22
C VAL A 300 -16.46 -25.34 -2.44
N GLN A 301 -17.03 -26.53 -2.62
CA GLN A 301 -18.43 -26.72 -2.92
C GLN A 301 -19.34 -26.00 -1.92
N ILE A 302 -20.44 -25.47 -2.44
CA ILE A 302 -21.52 -24.86 -1.69
C ILE A 302 -21.92 -25.75 -0.52
N GLY A 303 -21.92 -25.20 0.65
CA GLY A 303 -22.07 -25.93 1.90
C GLY A 303 -20.96 -25.60 2.88
N GLY A 304 -20.23 -24.55 2.65
CA GLY A 304 -19.32 -23.98 3.65
C GLY A 304 -17.87 -23.94 3.25
N THR A 305 -17.54 -24.14 2.01
CA THR A 305 -16.14 -24.31 1.80
C THR A 305 -15.45 -23.28 0.90
N MET A 306 -16.14 -22.32 0.34
CA MET A 306 -15.51 -21.05 0.00
C MET A 306 -14.91 -20.39 1.26
N ALA A 307 -15.56 -20.60 2.40
CA ALA A 307 -15.01 -20.30 3.72
C ALA A 307 -13.65 -20.93 3.95
N ASN A 308 -13.45 -22.19 3.73
CA ASN A 308 -12.18 -22.87 3.97
C ASN A 308 -11.08 -22.40 3.01
N GLY A 309 -11.38 -22.15 1.73
CA GLY A 309 -10.45 -21.58 0.79
C GLY A 309 -10.03 -20.16 1.14
N LEU A 310 -10.95 -19.33 1.63
CA LEU A 310 -10.68 -17.96 2.09
C LEU A 310 -10.11 -17.88 3.51
N HIS A 311 -10.22 -18.94 4.31
CA HIS A 311 -9.49 -19.09 5.58
C HIS A 311 -8.06 -19.55 5.39
N THR A 312 -7.68 -19.99 4.20
CA THR A 312 -6.29 -20.25 3.87
C THR A 312 -5.52 -18.93 3.87
N SER A 313 -4.38 -18.87 4.54
CA SER A 313 -3.58 -17.65 4.59
C SER A 313 -3.13 -17.23 3.18
N ALA A 314 -3.09 -15.95 2.91
CA ALA A 314 -2.69 -15.43 1.60
C ALA A 314 -1.30 -15.94 1.14
N PRO A 315 -0.29 -16.09 2.01
CA PRO A 315 0.98 -16.74 1.66
C PRO A 315 0.83 -18.17 1.13
N VAL A 316 -0.07 -18.97 1.70
CA VAL A 316 -0.32 -20.34 1.24
C VAL A 316 -0.97 -20.34 -0.14
N VAL A 317 -1.93 -19.43 -0.40
CA VAL A 317 -2.53 -19.27 -1.74
C VAL A 317 -1.46 -18.93 -2.78
N VAL A 318 -0.53 -18.01 -2.45
CA VAL A 318 0.59 -17.68 -3.34
C VAL A 318 1.43 -18.91 -3.67
N ASN A 319 1.79 -19.72 -2.67
CA ASN A 319 2.57 -20.94 -2.88
C ASN A 319 1.85 -21.92 -3.81
N LEU A 320 0.55 -22.17 -3.56
CA LEU A 320 -0.25 -23.08 -4.38
C LEU A 320 -0.35 -22.59 -5.82
N VAL A 321 -0.76 -21.34 -6.02
CA VAL A 321 -0.91 -20.75 -7.36
C VAL A 321 0.40 -20.76 -8.14
N CYS A 322 1.48 -20.26 -7.54
CA CYS A 322 2.77 -20.20 -8.24
C CYS A 322 3.30 -21.59 -8.61
N LYS A 323 3.15 -22.58 -7.72
CA LYS A 323 3.60 -23.94 -7.97
C LYS A 323 2.77 -24.64 -9.06
N ASP A 324 1.45 -24.56 -8.97
CA ASP A 324 0.56 -25.31 -9.86
C ASP A 324 0.46 -24.69 -11.26
N TRP A 325 0.52 -23.35 -11.35
CA TRP A 325 0.29 -22.68 -12.63
C TRP A 325 1.56 -22.32 -13.39
N LEU A 326 2.68 -22.12 -12.71
CA LEU A 326 3.95 -21.72 -13.34
C LEU A 326 4.99 -22.86 -13.36
N GLY A 327 4.66 -24.01 -12.78
CA GLY A 327 5.57 -25.13 -12.66
C GLY A 327 6.77 -24.83 -11.74
N ILE A 328 7.78 -25.72 -11.74
CA ILE A 328 8.89 -25.62 -10.79
C ILE A 328 9.72 -24.34 -11.00
N VAL A 329 10.21 -24.10 -12.21
CA VAL A 329 11.11 -22.97 -12.49
C VAL A 329 10.36 -21.63 -12.42
N GLY A 330 9.21 -21.54 -13.08
CA GLY A 330 8.39 -20.32 -13.07
C GLY A 330 7.86 -20.01 -11.67
N GLY A 331 7.47 -21.05 -10.91
CA GLY A 331 7.01 -20.93 -9.53
C GLY A 331 8.10 -20.39 -8.59
N VAL A 332 9.34 -20.89 -8.68
CA VAL A 332 10.45 -20.39 -7.87
C VAL A 332 10.75 -18.92 -8.19
N LEU A 333 10.81 -18.55 -9.47
CA LEU A 333 11.04 -17.14 -9.87
C LEU A 333 9.91 -16.22 -9.41
N ALA A 334 8.66 -16.66 -9.53
CA ALA A 334 7.51 -15.90 -9.05
C ALA A 334 7.53 -15.75 -7.53
N MET A 335 7.77 -16.82 -6.79
CA MET A 335 7.89 -16.78 -5.33
C MET A 335 9.04 -15.91 -4.85
N LEU A 336 10.18 -15.90 -5.54
CA LEU A 336 11.26 -14.95 -5.24
C LEU A 336 10.80 -13.49 -5.35
N GLY A 337 10.00 -13.15 -6.35
CA GLY A 337 9.41 -11.82 -6.47
C GLY A 337 8.48 -11.48 -5.31
N VAL A 338 7.60 -12.42 -4.93
CA VAL A 338 6.64 -12.23 -3.83
C VAL A 338 7.33 -12.17 -2.46
N VAL A 339 8.38 -12.94 -2.25
CA VAL A 339 9.19 -12.91 -1.01
C VAL A 339 10.05 -11.65 -0.92
N ALA A 340 10.64 -11.25 -2.04
CA ALA A 340 11.52 -10.09 -2.08
C ALA A 340 10.78 -8.78 -1.83
N ALA A 341 9.53 -8.63 -2.32
CA ALA A 341 8.74 -7.43 -2.16
C ALA A 341 8.52 -7.05 -0.67
N PRO A 342 7.99 -7.91 0.21
CA PRO A 342 7.85 -7.57 1.63
C PRO A 342 9.20 -7.38 2.34
N ILE A 343 10.23 -8.16 1.99
CA ILE A 343 11.56 -8.00 2.60
C ILE A 343 12.13 -6.61 2.31
N THR A 344 12.00 -6.13 1.09
CA THR A 344 12.49 -4.79 0.70
C THR A 344 11.62 -3.68 1.26
N SER A 345 10.29 -3.84 1.24
CA SER A 345 9.36 -2.87 1.81
C SER A 345 9.49 -2.78 3.34
N GLY A 346 9.80 -3.88 4.03
CA GLY A 346 10.07 -3.89 5.46
C GLY A 346 11.35 -3.14 5.83
N ASP A 347 12.45 -3.33 5.08
CA ASP A 347 13.67 -2.53 5.26
C ASP A 347 13.37 -1.02 5.12
N THR A 348 12.68 -0.63 4.06
CA THR A 348 12.35 0.79 3.84
C THR A 348 11.31 1.30 4.84
N ALA A 349 10.41 0.47 5.38
CA ALA A 349 9.49 0.83 6.45
C ALA A 349 10.25 1.18 7.74
N PHE A 350 11.18 0.33 8.19
CA PHE A 350 12.01 0.63 9.36
C PHE A 350 12.91 1.85 9.14
N ARG A 351 13.44 2.02 7.94
CA ARG A 351 14.21 3.22 7.58
C ARG A 351 13.34 4.48 7.64
N SER A 352 12.12 4.43 7.11
CA SER A 352 11.16 5.54 7.18
C SER A 352 10.78 5.87 8.62
N ALA A 353 10.50 4.85 9.45
CA ALA A 353 10.21 5.03 10.87
C ALA A 353 11.38 5.72 11.60
N ARG A 354 12.61 5.26 11.35
CA ARG A 354 13.82 5.87 11.88
C ARG A 354 13.94 7.35 11.48
N LEU A 355 13.72 7.67 10.21
CA LEU A 355 13.84 9.04 9.71
C LEU A 355 12.75 9.95 10.27
N ILE A 356 11.50 9.49 10.31
CA ILE A 356 10.37 10.20 10.89
C ILE A 356 10.61 10.53 12.37
N ILE A 357 11.05 9.54 13.16
CA ILE A 357 11.38 9.75 14.58
C ILE A 357 12.57 10.69 14.74
N ALA A 358 13.62 10.52 13.91
CA ALA A 358 14.80 11.38 13.95
C ALA A 358 14.45 12.85 13.66
N GLN A 359 13.59 13.09 12.68
CA GLN A 359 13.13 14.43 12.35
C GLN A 359 12.30 15.04 13.48
N ALA A 360 11.39 14.27 14.09
CA ALA A 360 10.59 14.70 15.22
C ALA A 360 11.45 15.07 16.44
N LEU A 361 12.49 14.28 16.73
CA LEU A 361 13.44 14.50 17.81
C LEU A 361 14.59 15.45 17.45
N LYS A 362 14.66 15.94 16.21
CA LYS A 362 15.73 16.80 15.67
C LYS A 362 17.14 16.16 15.82
N LEU A 363 17.24 14.85 15.67
CA LEU A 363 18.49 14.10 15.80
C LEU A 363 19.19 13.92 14.45
N SER A 364 20.46 14.32 14.35
CA SER A 364 21.27 14.10 13.15
C SER A 364 21.48 12.61 12.89
N GLN A 365 21.22 12.17 11.66
CA GLN A 365 21.36 10.78 11.24
C GLN A 365 22.78 10.41 10.76
N ARG A 366 23.70 11.38 10.68
CA ARG A 366 25.12 11.12 10.37
C ARG A 366 25.80 10.31 11.49
N ALA A 367 25.47 10.59 12.75
CA ALA A 367 26.03 9.89 13.90
C ALA A 367 25.40 8.50 14.08
N LYS A 368 26.23 7.44 14.07
CA LYS A 368 25.79 6.05 14.29
C LYS A 368 25.05 5.88 15.64
N LYS A 369 25.49 6.59 16.70
CA LYS A 369 24.88 6.55 18.03
C LYS A 369 23.40 7.00 17.99
N ASN A 370 23.09 8.07 17.25
CA ASN A 370 21.71 8.58 17.13
C ASN A 370 20.82 7.59 16.38
N ARG A 371 21.36 6.90 15.36
CA ARG A 371 20.65 5.84 14.64
C ARG A 371 20.32 4.67 15.56
N LEU A 372 21.29 4.20 16.34
CA LEU A 372 21.08 3.10 17.29
C LEU A 372 20.06 3.48 18.37
N TYR A 373 20.12 4.71 18.89
CA TYR A 373 19.17 5.19 19.90
C TYR A 373 17.70 5.09 19.45
N ILE A 374 17.43 5.30 18.15
CA ILE A 374 16.09 5.17 17.58
C ILE A 374 15.79 3.72 17.18
N CYS A 375 16.74 3.02 16.56
CA CYS A 375 16.51 1.68 16.02
C CYS A 375 16.28 0.63 17.09
N VAL A 376 16.99 0.70 18.23
CA VAL A 376 16.87 -0.31 19.30
C VAL A 376 15.43 -0.40 19.85
N PRO A 377 14.77 0.69 20.30
CA PRO A 377 13.39 0.60 20.78
C PRO A 377 12.40 0.26 19.64
N LEU A 378 12.67 0.72 18.42
CA LEU A 378 11.85 0.42 17.26
C LEU A 378 11.82 -1.09 16.95
N PHE A 379 12.99 -1.72 16.89
CA PHE A 379 13.09 -3.16 16.65
C PHE A 379 12.62 -3.98 17.85
N ALA A 380 12.83 -3.52 19.09
CA ALA A 380 12.29 -4.18 20.28
C ALA A 380 10.75 -4.20 20.27
N ALA A 381 10.11 -3.10 19.91
CA ALA A 381 8.65 -3.04 19.77
C ALA A 381 8.14 -3.98 18.65
N SER A 382 8.80 -4.00 17.48
CA SER A 382 8.45 -4.90 16.38
C SER A 382 8.64 -6.37 16.77
N PHE A 383 9.71 -6.69 17.47
CA PHE A 383 9.97 -8.05 17.95
C PHE A 383 8.91 -8.52 18.96
N ALA A 384 8.54 -7.67 19.92
CA ALA A 384 7.48 -7.98 20.89
C ALA A 384 6.14 -8.23 20.19
N MET A 385 5.81 -7.42 19.17
CA MET A 385 4.60 -7.60 18.37
C MET A 385 4.65 -8.89 17.54
N LEU A 386 5.82 -9.25 17.00
CA LEU A 386 6.02 -10.48 16.23
C LEU A 386 5.83 -11.73 17.13
N VAL A 387 6.39 -11.72 18.34
CA VAL A 387 6.21 -12.80 19.32
C VAL A 387 4.72 -12.95 19.66
N TRP A 388 4.05 -11.83 19.98
CA TRP A 388 2.61 -11.85 20.24
C TRP A 388 1.81 -12.42 19.07
N GLN A 389 2.15 -12.05 17.83
CA GLN A 389 1.51 -12.60 16.62
C GLN A 389 1.68 -14.10 16.50
N MET A 390 2.85 -14.62 16.80
CA MET A 390 3.17 -16.06 16.69
C MET A 390 2.47 -16.90 17.79
N GLU A 391 2.25 -16.31 18.96
CA GLU A 391 1.58 -17.00 20.09
C GLU A 391 0.04 -17.02 19.95
N ASN A 392 -0.53 -16.17 19.08
CA ASN A 392 -1.98 -16.07 18.91
C ASN A 392 -2.42 -16.67 17.58
N PRO A 393 -3.39 -17.61 17.54
CA PRO A 393 -3.87 -18.24 16.31
C PRO A 393 -4.34 -17.26 15.24
N ASP A 394 -5.04 -16.17 15.65
CA ASP A 394 -5.51 -15.09 14.76
C ASP A 394 -4.59 -13.86 14.73
N GLY A 395 -3.38 -13.98 15.26
CA GLY A 395 -2.45 -12.86 15.43
C GLY A 395 -2.14 -12.15 14.13
N PHE A 396 -1.85 -12.91 13.06
CA PHE A 396 -1.61 -12.34 11.73
C PHE A 396 -2.80 -11.57 11.19
N ASN A 397 -3.99 -12.15 11.21
CA ASN A 397 -5.20 -11.50 10.70
C ASN A 397 -5.54 -10.24 11.50
N THR A 398 -5.36 -10.27 12.80
CA THR A 398 -5.59 -9.11 13.67
C THR A 398 -4.64 -7.97 13.33
N ILE A 399 -3.32 -8.23 13.24
CA ILE A 399 -2.33 -7.20 12.86
C ILE A 399 -2.61 -6.71 11.44
N TRP A 400 -2.97 -7.58 10.50
CA TRP A 400 -3.32 -7.20 9.13
C TRP A 400 -4.51 -6.25 9.06
N GLN A 401 -5.55 -6.47 9.86
CA GLN A 401 -6.71 -5.57 9.90
C GLN A 401 -6.36 -4.19 10.48
N TYR A 402 -5.60 -4.14 11.59
CA TYR A 402 -5.11 -2.88 12.15
C TYR A 402 -4.18 -2.16 11.17
N PHE A 403 -3.28 -2.90 10.53
CA PHE A 403 -2.42 -2.37 9.48
C PHE A 403 -3.24 -1.77 8.34
N GLY A 404 -4.22 -2.48 7.82
CA GLY A 404 -5.08 -2.00 6.73
C GLY A 404 -5.81 -0.71 7.09
N TRP A 405 -6.42 -0.64 8.28
CA TRP A 405 -7.10 0.56 8.74
C TRP A 405 -6.14 1.74 8.98
N ALA A 406 -5.02 1.50 9.67
CA ALA A 406 -4.03 2.54 9.93
C ALA A 406 -3.42 3.05 8.62
N ASN A 407 -3.15 2.17 7.68
CA ASN A 407 -2.67 2.49 6.34
C ASN A 407 -3.64 3.42 5.60
N GLN A 408 -4.92 3.10 5.58
CA GLN A 408 -5.93 3.95 4.95
C GLN A 408 -6.13 5.26 5.69
N THR A 409 -6.00 5.29 7.01
CA THR A 409 -6.06 6.53 7.80
C THR A 409 -4.91 7.47 7.44
N LEU A 410 -3.70 6.96 7.19
CA LEU A 410 -2.59 7.79 6.69
C LEU A 410 -2.92 8.42 5.33
N SER A 411 -3.56 7.68 4.43
CA SER A 411 -3.96 8.22 3.12
C SER A 411 -4.93 9.38 3.25
N VAL A 412 -5.82 9.36 4.25
CA VAL A 412 -6.72 10.49 4.55
C VAL A 412 -5.90 11.75 4.88
N PHE A 413 -4.93 11.66 5.78
CA PHE A 413 -4.08 12.82 6.12
C PHE A 413 -3.31 13.34 4.90
N ALA A 414 -2.77 12.46 4.08
CA ALA A 414 -2.04 12.85 2.87
C ALA A 414 -2.96 13.54 1.86
N LEU A 415 -4.14 12.97 1.58
CA LEU A 415 -5.12 13.56 0.66
C LEU A 415 -5.60 14.94 1.12
N TRP A 416 -5.89 15.12 2.41
CA TRP A 416 -6.24 16.44 2.96
C TRP A 416 -5.07 17.42 2.86
N THR A 417 -3.84 16.99 3.09
CA THR A 417 -2.63 17.81 2.93
C THR A 417 -2.49 18.31 1.50
N ILE A 418 -2.67 17.41 0.52
CA ILE A 418 -2.62 17.76 -0.90
C ILE A 418 -3.77 18.68 -1.28
N THR A 419 -4.98 18.44 -0.76
CA THR A 419 -6.16 19.28 -1.02
C THR A 419 -5.91 20.70 -0.53
N VAL A 420 -5.39 20.90 0.69
CA VAL A 420 -5.03 22.21 1.22
C VAL A 420 -3.93 22.89 0.39
N TYR A 421 -2.92 22.12 -0.05
CA TYR A 421 -1.90 22.65 -0.97
C TYR A 421 -2.52 23.17 -2.26
N LEU A 422 -3.38 22.36 -2.92
CA LEU A 422 -4.01 22.75 -4.18
C LEU A 422 -4.88 23.99 -4.05
N VAL A 423 -5.63 24.12 -2.95
CA VAL A 423 -6.42 25.34 -2.67
C VAL A 423 -5.50 26.58 -2.51
N ARG A 424 -4.42 26.46 -1.74
CA ARG A 424 -3.46 27.56 -1.54
C ARG A 424 -2.78 28.01 -2.83
N GLU A 425 -2.49 27.05 -3.72
CA GLU A 425 -1.91 27.31 -5.03
C GLU A 425 -2.95 27.70 -6.09
N ARG A 426 -4.23 27.86 -5.72
CA ARG A 426 -5.36 28.15 -6.63
C ARG A 426 -5.49 27.15 -7.79
N LYS A 427 -5.21 25.87 -7.51
CA LYS A 427 -5.26 24.77 -8.47
C LYS A 427 -6.53 23.92 -8.31
N PRO A 428 -6.92 23.09 -9.29
CA PRO A 428 -8.06 22.18 -9.19
C PRO A 428 -7.91 21.19 -8.03
N TYR A 429 -8.52 21.48 -6.90
CA TYR A 429 -8.43 20.68 -5.67
C TYR A 429 -9.45 19.54 -5.58
N VAL A 430 -10.47 19.54 -6.44
CA VAL A 430 -11.55 18.55 -6.44
C VAL A 430 -10.99 17.14 -6.65
N ILE A 431 -9.89 16.99 -7.42
CA ILE A 431 -9.23 15.72 -7.71
C ILE A 431 -8.71 14.99 -6.46
N THR A 432 -8.48 15.72 -5.35
CA THR A 432 -8.04 15.14 -4.08
C THR A 432 -9.10 15.30 -2.99
N LEU A 433 -9.96 16.30 -3.07
CA LEU A 433 -11.05 16.53 -2.13
C LEU A 433 -12.04 15.36 -2.12
N VAL A 434 -12.47 14.88 -3.31
CA VAL A 434 -13.41 13.76 -3.42
C VAL A 434 -12.82 12.48 -2.81
N PRO A 435 -11.61 12.04 -3.17
CA PRO A 435 -10.96 10.92 -2.48
C PRO A 435 -10.76 11.15 -0.98
N ALA A 436 -10.42 12.36 -0.53
CA ALA A 436 -10.23 12.67 0.89
C ALA A 436 -11.52 12.47 1.69
N LEU A 437 -12.64 13.01 1.19
CA LEU A 437 -13.95 12.85 1.82
C LEU A 437 -14.39 11.39 1.83
N PHE A 438 -14.24 10.70 0.71
CA PHE A 438 -14.59 9.28 0.59
C PHE A 438 -13.79 8.43 1.58
N MET A 439 -12.46 8.56 1.61
CA MET A 439 -11.62 7.79 2.52
C MET A 439 -11.82 8.18 3.99
N THR A 440 -12.19 9.44 4.29
CA THR A 440 -12.61 9.84 5.64
C THR A 440 -13.84 9.06 6.09
N CYS A 441 -14.85 8.94 5.22
CA CYS A 441 -16.04 8.13 5.49
C CYS A 441 -15.71 6.65 5.66
N VAL A 442 -14.92 6.07 4.75
CA VAL A 442 -14.50 4.66 4.78
C VAL A 442 -13.79 4.33 6.10
N CYS A 443 -12.73 5.08 6.45
CA CYS A 443 -11.93 4.80 7.64
C CYS A 443 -12.73 4.94 8.93
N THR A 444 -13.59 5.97 9.00
CA THR A 444 -14.46 6.18 10.17
C THR A 444 -15.49 5.07 10.30
N THR A 445 -16.17 4.71 9.21
CA THR A 445 -17.16 3.62 9.23
C THR A 445 -16.50 2.30 9.61
N PHE A 446 -15.36 1.97 9.02
CA PHE A 446 -14.65 0.73 9.33
C PHE A 446 -14.27 0.64 10.80
N PHE A 447 -13.75 1.72 11.39
CA PHE A 447 -13.41 1.74 12.82
C PHE A 447 -14.62 1.46 13.72
N MET A 448 -15.81 1.93 13.32
CA MET A 448 -17.06 1.66 14.08
C MET A 448 -17.48 0.19 13.97
N VAL A 449 -17.42 -0.42 12.77
CA VAL A 449 -18.03 -1.74 12.52
C VAL A 449 -17.06 -2.92 12.68
N SER A 450 -15.75 -2.67 12.61
CA SER A 450 -14.75 -3.72 12.73
C SER A 450 -14.80 -4.40 14.10
N LYS A 451 -14.85 -5.74 14.11
CA LYS A 451 -14.80 -6.55 15.33
C LYS A 451 -13.51 -6.37 16.14
N THR A 452 -12.43 -6.01 15.47
CA THR A 452 -11.14 -5.72 16.10
C THR A 452 -11.05 -4.31 16.69
N ALA A 453 -12.04 -3.43 16.41
CA ALA A 453 -12.13 -2.07 16.96
C ALA A 453 -13.35 -1.96 17.86
N LEU A 454 -14.44 -1.30 17.42
CA LEU A 454 -15.62 -1.08 18.27
C LEU A 454 -16.72 -2.13 18.08
N GLY A 455 -16.75 -2.87 16.97
CA GLY A 455 -17.70 -3.94 16.71
C GLY A 455 -19.18 -3.53 16.69
N LEU A 456 -19.46 -2.26 16.37
CA LEU A 456 -20.82 -1.72 16.38
C LEU A 456 -21.62 -2.19 15.15
N PRO A 457 -22.96 -2.20 15.22
CA PRO A 457 -23.81 -2.51 14.07
C PRO A 457 -23.51 -1.61 12.87
N TYR A 458 -23.62 -2.15 11.66
CA TYR A 458 -23.37 -1.41 10.41
C TYR A 458 -24.22 -0.15 10.27
N THR A 459 -25.47 -0.17 10.77
CA THR A 459 -26.34 1.01 10.76
C THR A 459 -25.76 2.19 11.53
N VAL A 460 -25.17 1.92 12.71
CA VAL A 460 -24.47 2.93 13.51
C VAL A 460 -23.21 3.39 12.79
N GLY A 461 -22.41 2.44 12.26
CA GLY A 461 -21.21 2.73 11.51
C GLY A 461 -21.47 3.65 10.32
N TYR A 462 -22.50 3.37 9.53
CA TYR A 462 -22.90 4.21 8.39
C TYR A 462 -23.32 5.61 8.81
N GLY A 463 -24.08 5.73 9.89
CA GLY A 463 -24.49 7.03 10.44
C GLY A 463 -23.30 7.87 10.88
N VAL A 464 -22.35 7.27 11.61
CA VAL A 464 -21.13 7.98 12.07
C VAL A 464 -20.21 8.33 10.90
N GLY A 465 -20.02 7.42 9.93
CA GLY A 465 -19.23 7.69 8.74
C GLY A 465 -19.79 8.82 7.87
N ALA A 466 -21.12 8.81 7.65
CA ALA A 466 -21.80 9.91 6.94
C ALA A 466 -21.67 11.24 7.68
N THR A 467 -21.81 11.23 9.01
CA THR A 467 -21.61 12.44 9.84
C THR A 467 -20.19 12.96 9.72
N ALA A 468 -19.18 12.08 9.80
CA ALA A 468 -17.77 12.46 9.64
C ALA A 468 -17.51 13.09 8.26
N LEU A 469 -18.09 12.53 7.19
CA LEU A 469 -18.00 13.11 5.84
C LEU A 469 -18.61 14.52 5.78
N VAL A 470 -19.81 14.70 6.33
CA VAL A 470 -20.49 16.01 6.34
C VAL A 470 -19.69 17.02 7.16
N VAL A 471 -19.22 16.67 8.36
CA VAL A 471 -18.40 17.53 9.22
C VAL A 471 -17.12 17.94 8.52
N ALA A 472 -16.42 16.99 7.88
CA ALA A 472 -15.19 17.29 7.13
C ALA A 472 -15.47 18.23 5.94
N ALA A 473 -16.55 18.01 5.19
CA ALA A 473 -16.94 18.86 4.06
C ALA A 473 -17.29 20.28 4.53
N VAL A 474 -18.10 20.41 5.58
CA VAL A 474 -18.47 21.72 6.14
C VAL A 474 -17.24 22.46 6.69
N TRP A 475 -16.38 21.76 7.44
CA TRP A 475 -15.14 22.36 7.94
C TRP A 475 -14.24 22.85 6.80
N PHE A 476 -14.08 22.06 5.74
CA PHE A 476 -13.31 22.45 4.57
C PHE A 476 -13.89 23.73 3.92
N VAL A 477 -15.20 23.80 3.70
CA VAL A 477 -15.85 24.98 3.11
C VAL A 477 -15.67 26.23 4.00
N VAL A 478 -15.84 26.09 5.32
CA VAL A 478 -15.62 27.19 6.27
C VAL A 478 -14.17 27.65 6.27
N TRP A 479 -13.22 26.71 6.27
CA TRP A 479 -11.79 27.01 6.19
C TRP A 479 -11.45 27.72 4.87
N MET A 480 -11.96 27.25 3.74
CA MET A 480 -11.73 27.84 2.42
C MET A 480 -12.23 29.27 2.33
N LYS A 481 -13.45 29.54 2.85
CA LYS A 481 -13.99 30.92 2.92
C LYS A 481 -13.10 31.84 3.74
N LYS A 482 -12.63 31.39 4.92
CA LYS A 482 -11.72 32.17 5.77
C LYS A 482 -10.34 32.39 5.14
N SER A 483 -9.86 31.42 4.34
CA SER A 483 -8.58 31.54 3.63
C SER A 483 -8.64 32.54 2.47
N ASN A 484 -9.74 32.54 1.73
CA ASN A 484 -9.95 33.48 0.62
C ASN A 484 -10.20 34.92 1.08
N CYS A 485 -10.68 35.14 2.33
CA CYS A 485 -10.85 36.48 2.90
C CYS A 485 -9.53 37.11 3.40
N LYS A 486 -8.42 36.36 3.43
CA LYS A 486 -7.11 36.85 3.92
C LYS A 486 -6.10 37.12 2.80
N GLY A 487 -6.44 36.88 1.56
CA GLY A 487 -5.64 37.16 0.35
C GLY A 487 -6.31 38.16 -0.56
#